data_4708f27458ec1e7b649d7021927c7205
#
_entry.id   4708f27458ec1e7b649d7021927c7205
#
_cell.length_a   1.000
_cell.length_b   1.000
_cell.length_c   1.000
_cell.angle_alpha   90.00
_cell.angle_beta   90.00
_cell.angle_gamma   90.00
#
_symmetry.space_group_name_H-M   'P 1'
#
loop_
_entity.id
_entity.type
_entity.pdbx_description
1 polymer ?
#
loop_
_entity_poly.entity_id
_entity_poly.type
_entity_poly.pdbx_seq_one_letter_code
_entity_poly.pdbx_strand_id
1 'polypeptide(L)'
;MQKLNELQLAKELIRFPSITPVDAGVMRFLEKKLKRLGFKTKILEFKEKGYQPVKNLYAKLGSKSPNFMFAGHVDIVPPGNIKDWTVSPFKPSIKKGYLIGRGANDMKSSIAAFVSAVSAFLSRNKKFIGSVSLLITGDEEGDAVNGTKKVVDYLKKRKEKINFCLVGEPTNPNKLGEMI
;
A
#
# COMPACT_ATOMS: atom_id res chain seq x y z
N MET A 1 -1.20 -1.25 22.34
CA MET A 1 -0.64 -1.65 21.02
C MET A 1 0.54 -0.75 20.73
N GLN A 2 1.69 -1.27 20.32
CA GLN A 2 2.87 -0.44 20.02
C GLN A 2 2.64 0.35 18.73
N LYS A 3 2.88 1.67 18.77
CA LYS A 3 2.79 2.55 17.60
C LYS A 3 3.84 2.13 16.55
N LEU A 4 3.42 1.92 15.32
CA LEU A 4 4.35 1.68 14.22
C LEU A 4 5.09 2.97 13.84
N ASN A 5 6.36 2.83 13.50
CA ASN A 5 7.17 3.93 12.98
C ASN A 5 7.07 3.92 11.45
N GLU A 6 6.62 5.02 10.88
CA GLU A 6 6.39 5.18 9.44
C GLU A 6 7.66 5.02 8.61
N LEU A 7 8.75 5.61 9.06
CA LEU A 7 10.05 5.51 8.36
C LEU A 7 10.58 4.09 8.35
N GLN A 8 10.48 3.39 9.49
CA GLN A 8 10.91 2.00 9.58
C GLN A 8 10.04 1.10 8.69
N LEU A 9 8.72 1.30 8.68
CA LEU A 9 7.81 0.54 7.83
C LEU A 9 8.06 0.82 6.35
N ALA A 10 8.29 2.08 5.97
CA ALA A 10 8.66 2.44 4.59
C ALA A 10 9.95 1.72 4.15
N LYS A 11 11.00 1.75 4.98
CA LYS A 11 12.25 1.02 4.71
C LYS A 11 12.01 -0.48 4.57
N GLU A 12 11.16 -1.08 5.41
CA GLU A 12 10.82 -2.49 5.31
C GLU A 12 10.10 -2.81 3.98
N LEU A 13 9.15 -1.98 3.55
CA LEU A 13 8.42 -2.16 2.28
C LEU A 13 9.34 -2.01 1.05
N ILE A 14 10.26 -1.02 1.07
CA ILE A 14 11.18 -0.78 -0.04
C ILE A 14 12.16 -1.95 -0.27
N ARG A 15 12.47 -2.73 0.76
CA ARG A 15 13.37 -3.90 0.64
C ARG A 15 12.79 -5.02 -0.23
N PHE A 16 11.49 -5.03 -0.50
CA PHE A 16 10.88 -5.99 -1.40
C PHE A 16 11.02 -5.49 -2.84
N PRO A 17 11.77 -6.22 -3.72
CA PRO A 17 11.89 -5.87 -5.14
C PRO A 17 10.62 -6.31 -5.90
N SER A 18 9.49 -5.75 -5.54
CA SER A 18 8.17 -6.05 -6.10
C SER A 18 7.98 -5.39 -7.47
N ILE A 19 8.91 -5.66 -8.39
CA ILE A 19 8.83 -5.18 -9.77
C ILE A 19 7.64 -5.87 -10.45
N THR A 20 6.71 -5.03 -10.95
CA THR A 20 5.46 -5.53 -11.55
C THR A 20 5.73 -6.63 -12.61
N PRO A 21 4.98 -7.72 -12.63
CA PRO A 21 3.87 -8.13 -11.76
C PRO A 21 4.28 -8.98 -10.54
N VAL A 22 5.57 -8.98 -10.18
CA VAL A 22 6.14 -9.85 -9.14
C VAL A 22 5.86 -9.31 -7.74
N ASP A 23 5.18 -10.08 -6.89
CA ASP A 23 4.86 -9.71 -5.50
C ASP A 23 6.09 -9.65 -4.58
N ALA A 24 7.13 -10.45 -4.84
CA ALA A 24 8.33 -10.59 -4.01
C ALA A 24 8.07 -10.79 -2.50
N GLY A 25 6.84 -11.15 -2.11
CA GLY A 25 6.44 -11.39 -0.71
C GLY A 25 5.91 -10.17 0.04
N VAL A 26 5.85 -8.99 -0.59
CA VAL A 26 5.43 -7.74 0.06
C VAL A 26 3.98 -7.77 0.54
N MET A 27 3.06 -8.41 -0.20
CA MET A 27 1.65 -8.53 0.20
C MET A 27 1.52 -9.33 1.50
N ARG A 28 2.24 -10.44 1.62
CA ARG A 28 2.23 -11.26 2.83
C ARG A 28 2.87 -10.55 4.02
N PHE A 29 3.91 -9.76 3.77
CA PHE A 29 4.53 -8.92 4.80
C PHE A 29 3.54 -7.88 5.33
N LEU A 30 2.89 -7.13 4.45
CA LEU A 30 1.92 -6.09 4.81
C LEU A 30 0.70 -6.71 5.51
N GLU A 31 0.20 -7.84 5.01
CA GLU A 31 -0.87 -8.61 5.65
C GLU A 31 -0.56 -8.92 7.11
N LYS A 32 0.66 -9.41 7.41
CA LYS A 32 1.08 -9.71 8.79
C LYS A 32 1.09 -8.46 9.68
N LYS A 33 1.53 -7.31 9.16
CA LYS A 33 1.51 -6.04 9.90
C LYS A 33 0.07 -5.60 10.21
N LEU A 34 -0.82 -5.67 9.24
CA LEU A 34 -2.24 -5.29 9.39
C LEU A 34 -2.99 -6.24 10.34
N LYS A 35 -2.75 -7.55 10.27
CA LYS A 35 -3.33 -8.52 11.23
C LYS A 35 -2.96 -8.20 12.68
N ARG A 36 -1.72 -7.77 12.94
CA ARG A 36 -1.28 -7.35 14.28
C ARG A 36 -2.00 -6.09 14.78
N LEU A 37 -2.52 -5.25 13.87
CA LEU A 37 -3.36 -4.11 14.18
C LEU A 37 -4.85 -4.46 14.31
N GLY A 38 -5.22 -5.74 14.14
CA GLY A 38 -6.60 -6.22 14.27
C GLY A 38 -7.40 -6.24 12.96
N PHE A 39 -6.78 -5.97 11.82
CA PHE A 39 -7.47 -6.04 10.53
C PHE A 39 -7.82 -7.49 10.16
N LYS A 40 -9.01 -7.68 9.63
CA LYS A 40 -9.36 -8.86 8.83
C LYS A 40 -8.79 -8.64 7.43
N THR A 41 -8.01 -9.59 6.95
CA THR A 41 -7.25 -9.43 5.70
C THR A 41 -7.58 -10.55 4.71
N LYS A 42 -7.49 -10.26 3.44
CA LYS A 42 -7.60 -11.24 2.36
C LYS A 42 -6.63 -10.88 1.24
N ILE A 43 -5.74 -11.81 0.90
CA ILE A 43 -4.97 -11.75 -0.33
C ILE A 43 -5.84 -12.32 -1.44
N LEU A 44 -6.00 -11.54 -2.51
CA LEU A 44 -6.77 -11.85 -3.70
C LEU A 44 -5.79 -11.98 -4.86
N GLU A 45 -5.76 -13.14 -5.49
CA GLU A 45 -4.96 -13.36 -6.69
C GLU A 45 -5.88 -13.43 -7.89
N PHE A 46 -5.60 -12.61 -8.89
CA PHE A 46 -6.34 -12.60 -10.15
C PHE A 46 -5.41 -12.94 -11.31
N LYS A 47 -5.95 -13.63 -12.30
CA LYS A 47 -5.26 -13.98 -13.54
C LYS A 47 -6.24 -13.86 -14.70
N GLU A 48 -6.00 -12.92 -15.58
CA GLU A 48 -6.68 -12.81 -16.86
C GLU A 48 -5.91 -13.62 -17.93
N LYS A 49 -6.62 -14.12 -18.94
CA LYS A 49 -5.98 -14.85 -20.04
C LYS A 49 -4.98 -13.96 -20.77
N GLY A 50 -3.76 -14.46 -20.96
CA GLY A 50 -2.67 -13.71 -21.59
C GLY A 50 -1.84 -12.85 -20.65
N TYR A 51 -2.22 -12.73 -19.38
CA TYR A 51 -1.52 -11.92 -18.37
C TYR A 51 -0.96 -12.77 -17.23
N GLN A 52 0.05 -12.26 -16.56
CA GLN A 52 0.60 -12.89 -15.35
C GLN A 52 -0.38 -12.74 -14.16
N PRO A 53 -0.41 -13.72 -13.25
CA PRO A 53 -1.21 -13.60 -12.04
C PRO A 53 -0.65 -12.51 -11.13
N VAL A 54 -1.56 -11.73 -10.52
CA VAL A 54 -1.21 -10.64 -9.60
C VAL A 54 -1.90 -10.81 -8.26
N LYS A 55 -1.14 -10.63 -7.20
CA LYS A 55 -1.66 -10.59 -5.84
C LYS A 55 -2.04 -9.17 -5.46
N ASN A 56 -3.20 -9.07 -4.82
CA ASN A 56 -3.73 -7.85 -4.22
C ASN A 56 -4.09 -8.13 -2.76
N LEU A 57 -4.15 -7.10 -1.94
CA LEU A 57 -4.52 -7.22 -0.54
C LEU A 57 -5.72 -6.32 -0.24
N TYR A 58 -6.79 -6.91 0.26
CA TYR A 58 -7.86 -6.19 0.92
C TYR A 58 -7.79 -6.42 2.43
N ALA A 59 -7.89 -5.35 3.19
CA ALA A 59 -7.90 -5.39 4.65
C ALA A 59 -8.98 -4.48 5.21
N LYS A 60 -9.68 -4.90 6.27
CA LYS A 60 -10.70 -4.09 6.92
C LYS A 60 -10.66 -4.23 8.43
N LEU A 61 -10.72 -3.11 9.11
CA LEU A 61 -10.87 -2.99 10.56
C LEU A 61 -12.19 -2.31 10.89
N GLY A 62 -12.93 -2.85 11.84
CA GLY A 62 -14.30 -2.41 12.12
C GLY A 62 -15.32 -2.99 11.14
N SER A 63 -16.61 -2.77 11.41
CA SER A 63 -17.72 -3.34 10.63
C SER A 63 -18.86 -2.35 10.39
N LYS A 64 -18.77 -1.16 10.97
CA LYS A 64 -19.79 -0.12 10.89
C LYS A 64 -19.47 0.89 9.79
N SER A 65 -20.49 1.61 9.34
CA SER A 65 -20.35 2.80 8.49
C SER A 65 -20.03 4.02 9.38
N PRO A 66 -19.31 5.03 8.86
CA PRO A 66 -18.72 5.09 7.53
C PRO A 66 -17.47 4.20 7.40
N ASN A 67 -17.18 3.73 6.16
CA ASN A 67 -15.93 3.06 5.80
C ASN A 67 -15.01 4.04 5.08
N PHE A 68 -13.86 4.32 5.68
CA PHE A 68 -12.79 5.10 5.10
C PHE A 68 -11.74 4.15 4.54
N MET A 69 -11.52 4.19 3.22
CA MET A 69 -10.57 3.33 2.52
C MET A 69 -9.34 4.10 2.09
N PHE A 70 -8.18 3.48 2.27
CA PHE A 70 -6.95 3.86 1.60
C PHE A 70 -6.73 2.93 0.41
N ALA A 71 -6.44 3.51 -0.76
CA ALA A 71 -6.06 2.77 -1.97
C ALA A 71 -4.64 3.13 -2.39
N GLY A 72 -3.88 2.13 -2.82
CA GLY A 72 -2.53 2.28 -3.31
C GLY A 72 -1.94 0.99 -3.84
N HIS A 73 -0.67 1.04 -4.23
CA HIS A 73 0.04 -0.11 -4.81
C HIS A 73 1.39 -0.36 -4.14
N VAL A 74 1.87 -1.59 -4.23
CA VAL A 74 3.20 -2.00 -3.73
C VAL A 74 4.14 -2.46 -4.83
N ASP A 75 3.62 -2.65 -6.04
CA ASP A 75 4.45 -2.88 -7.20
C ASP A 75 5.20 -1.60 -7.59
N ILE A 76 6.24 -1.77 -8.34
CA ILE A 76 7.18 -0.73 -8.73
C ILE A 76 7.70 -0.99 -10.15
N VAL A 77 8.07 0.06 -10.85
CA VAL A 77 8.80 -0.03 -12.11
C VAL A 77 10.23 -0.55 -11.88
N PRO A 78 10.87 -1.13 -12.89
CA PRO A 78 12.29 -1.50 -12.81
C PRO A 78 13.17 -0.33 -12.36
N PRO A 79 14.24 -0.59 -11.60
CA PRO A 79 15.11 0.48 -11.07
C PRO A 79 15.94 1.20 -12.14
N GLY A 80 15.98 0.69 -13.37
CA GLY A 80 16.88 1.17 -14.41
C GLY A 80 18.32 0.74 -14.17
N ASN A 81 19.28 1.54 -14.61
CA ASN A 81 20.69 1.20 -14.44
C ASN A 81 21.11 1.39 -12.96
N ILE A 82 21.50 0.30 -12.32
CA ILE A 82 21.88 0.28 -10.89
C ILE A 82 23.08 1.19 -10.59
N LYS A 83 23.96 1.46 -11.57
CA LYS A 83 25.13 2.34 -11.40
C LYS A 83 24.75 3.81 -11.20
N ASP A 84 23.53 4.20 -11.63
CA ASP A 84 23.05 5.59 -11.50
C ASP A 84 22.47 5.87 -10.10
N TRP A 85 22.35 4.83 -9.27
CA TRP A 85 21.83 4.97 -7.92
C TRP A 85 22.94 5.31 -6.91
N THR A 86 22.69 6.33 -6.09
CA THR A 86 23.59 6.70 -4.99
C THR A 86 23.56 5.73 -3.81
N VAL A 87 22.55 4.86 -3.77
CA VAL A 87 22.38 3.72 -2.85
C VAL A 87 21.70 2.58 -3.62
N SER A 88 21.84 1.35 -3.15
CA SER A 88 21.10 0.24 -3.78
C SER A 88 19.59 0.48 -3.70
N PRO A 89 18.83 0.36 -4.82
CA PRO A 89 17.40 0.68 -4.87
C PRO A 89 16.54 -0.09 -3.85
N PHE A 90 16.97 -1.29 -3.45
CA PHE A 90 16.27 -2.14 -2.47
C PHE A 90 16.97 -2.22 -1.10
N LYS A 91 17.98 -1.38 -0.87
CA LYS A 91 18.61 -1.18 0.44
C LYS A 91 18.41 0.29 0.87
N PRO A 92 17.17 0.66 1.27
CA PRO A 92 16.82 2.06 1.50
C PRO A 92 17.69 2.68 2.60
N SER A 93 18.12 3.90 2.36
CA SER A 93 18.92 4.68 3.30
C SER A 93 18.46 6.13 3.39
N ILE A 94 18.83 6.80 4.46
CA ILE A 94 18.60 8.24 4.61
C ILE A 94 19.89 8.97 4.21
N LYS A 95 19.77 9.91 3.26
CA LYS A 95 20.85 10.83 2.91
C LYS A 95 20.31 12.25 2.86
N LYS A 96 20.95 13.17 3.56
CA LYS A 96 20.55 14.59 3.62
C LYS A 96 19.06 14.79 3.97
N GLY A 97 18.51 13.97 4.85
CA GLY A 97 17.11 14.02 5.26
C GLY A 97 16.10 13.31 4.32
N TYR A 98 16.54 12.78 3.19
CA TYR A 98 15.68 12.09 2.21
C TYR A 98 15.80 10.56 2.33
N LEU A 99 14.67 9.89 2.30
CA LEU A 99 14.61 8.43 2.14
C LEU A 99 14.82 8.08 0.67
N ILE A 100 15.90 7.36 0.38
CA ILE A 100 16.26 6.96 -0.98
C ILE A 100 16.04 5.46 -1.15
N GLY A 101 15.32 5.08 -2.20
CA GLY A 101 15.04 3.70 -2.59
C GLY A 101 13.95 3.63 -3.66
N ARG A 102 13.89 2.55 -4.46
CA ARG A 102 12.85 2.37 -5.47
C ARG A 102 11.48 2.17 -4.80
N GLY A 103 10.47 2.94 -5.23
CA GLY A 103 9.14 2.94 -4.63
C GLY A 103 9.05 3.76 -3.33
N ALA A 104 10.09 4.55 -2.98
CA ALA A 104 10.02 5.41 -1.80
C ALA A 104 8.98 6.51 -1.95
N ASN A 105 8.96 7.22 -3.06
CA ASN A 105 7.99 8.26 -3.35
C ASN A 105 6.69 7.66 -3.91
N ASP A 106 6.80 6.70 -4.78
CA ASP A 106 5.73 6.04 -5.50
C ASP A 106 5.72 4.53 -5.19
N MET A 107 4.80 4.05 -4.32
CA MET A 107 4.13 4.86 -3.28
C MET A 107 4.22 4.19 -1.91
N LYS A 108 5.28 3.36 -1.69
CA LYS A 108 5.44 2.56 -0.46
C LYS A 108 5.50 3.41 0.82
N SER A 109 6.01 4.67 0.74
CA SER A 109 6.02 5.58 1.90
C SER A 109 4.62 6.06 2.26
N SER A 110 3.75 6.31 1.29
CA SER A 110 2.34 6.68 1.55
C SER A 110 1.60 5.56 2.28
N ILE A 111 1.81 4.30 1.86
CA ILE A 111 1.27 3.13 2.56
C ILE A 111 1.78 3.08 4.00
N ALA A 112 3.09 3.25 4.20
CA ALA A 112 3.71 3.23 5.52
C ALA A 112 3.17 4.35 6.43
N ALA A 113 3.01 5.55 5.89
CA ALA A 113 2.44 6.70 6.60
C ALA A 113 0.99 6.42 7.03
N PHE A 114 0.15 5.91 6.10
CA PHE A 114 -1.23 5.59 6.42
C PHE A 114 -1.34 4.50 7.49
N VAL A 115 -0.62 3.39 7.35
CA VAL A 115 -0.65 2.28 8.32
C VAL A 115 -0.13 2.72 9.69
N SER A 116 0.89 3.59 9.73
CA SER A 116 1.42 4.18 10.96
C SER A 116 0.40 5.12 11.61
N ALA A 117 -0.29 5.96 10.82
CA ALA A 117 -1.35 6.84 11.30
C ALA A 117 -2.51 6.04 11.92
N VAL A 118 -2.94 4.96 11.26
CA VAL A 118 -3.96 4.04 11.81
C VAL A 118 -3.48 3.42 13.12
N SER A 119 -2.22 2.97 13.19
CA SER A 119 -1.63 2.42 14.42
C SER A 119 -1.64 3.44 15.56
N ALA A 120 -1.30 4.71 15.27
CA ALA A 120 -1.35 5.81 16.24
C ALA A 120 -2.79 6.13 16.69
N PHE A 121 -3.74 6.13 15.75
CA PHE A 121 -5.17 6.31 16.04
C PHE A 121 -5.67 5.23 17.00
N LEU A 122 -5.39 3.95 16.71
CA LEU A 122 -5.81 2.81 17.54
C LEU A 122 -5.16 2.80 18.93
N SER A 123 -3.95 3.34 19.07
CA SER A 123 -3.29 3.45 20.38
C SER A 123 -4.00 4.43 21.31
N ARG A 124 -4.67 5.46 20.76
CA ARG A 124 -5.39 6.49 21.48
C ARG A 124 -6.89 6.20 21.60
N ASN A 125 -7.45 5.43 20.64
CA ASN A 125 -8.89 5.17 20.53
C ASN A 125 -9.14 3.66 20.58
N LYS A 126 -9.36 3.12 21.76
CA LYS A 126 -9.63 1.68 21.95
C LYS A 126 -10.96 1.24 21.32
N LYS A 127 -11.89 2.18 21.14
CA LYS A 127 -13.19 1.96 20.49
C LYS A 127 -13.45 3.11 19.52
N PHE A 128 -13.90 2.80 18.33
CA PHE A 128 -14.37 3.79 17.35
C PHE A 128 -15.58 3.24 16.60
N ILE A 129 -16.42 4.13 16.11
CA ILE A 129 -17.57 3.79 15.26
C ILE A 129 -17.16 4.01 13.80
N GLY A 130 -17.44 3.02 12.95
CA GLY A 130 -17.05 3.03 11.55
C GLY A 130 -16.14 1.87 11.19
N SER A 131 -15.49 1.99 10.06
CA SER A 131 -14.45 1.06 9.61
C SER A 131 -13.35 1.75 8.82
N VAL A 132 -12.18 1.18 8.86
CA VAL A 132 -11.01 1.58 8.04
C VAL A 132 -10.65 0.38 7.17
N SER A 133 -10.47 0.62 5.88
CA SER A 133 -10.06 -0.44 4.95
C SER A 133 -8.86 -0.03 4.10
N LEU A 134 -8.14 -1.02 3.58
CA LEU A 134 -7.05 -0.84 2.63
C LEU A 134 -7.32 -1.73 1.41
N LEU A 135 -7.14 -1.15 0.23
CA LEU A 135 -7.02 -1.84 -1.04
C LEU A 135 -5.60 -1.59 -1.55
N ILE A 136 -4.79 -2.64 -1.57
CA ILE A 136 -3.41 -2.54 -2.06
C ILE A 136 -3.27 -3.48 -3.25
N THR A 137 -2.93 -2.90 -4.40
CA THR A 137 -2.70 -3.68 -5.63
C THR A 137 -1.22 -3.97 -5.86
N GLY A 138 -0.95 -4.99 -6.65
CA GLY A 138 0.37 -5.33 -7.19
C GLY A 138 0.46 -5.18 -8.70
N ASP A 139 -0.45 -4.43 -9.33
CA ASP A 139 -0.54 -4.20 -10.77
C ASP A 139 -1.12 -2.80 -11.06
N GLU A 140 -0.42 -1.78 -10.60
CA GLU A 140 -0.70 -0.39 -10.95
C GLU A 140 0.31 0.08 -12.00
N GLU A 141 1.58 -0.22 -11.79
CA GLU A 141 2.74 0.17 -12.62
C GLU A 141 2.92 -0.72 -13.87
N GLY A 142 2.05 -1.71 -14.06
CA GLY A 142 2.10 -2.65 -15.19
C GLY A 142 0.89 -2.54 -16.10
N ASP A 143 0.35 -3.70 -16.47
CA ASP A 143 -0.80 -3.78 -17.40
C ASP A 143 -2.12 -3.29 -16.77
N ALA A 144 -2.19 -3.17 -15.46
CA ALA A 144 -3.35 -2.77 -14.65
C ALA A 144 -4.61 -3.64 -14.85
N VAL A 145 -4.43 -4.87 -15.38
CA VAL A 145 -5.52 -5.78 -15.74
C VAL A 145 -5.98 -6.61 -14.54
N ASN A 146 -5.04 -7.07 -13.71
CA ASN A 146 -5.29 -7.96 -12.58
C ASN A 146 -5.23 -7.22 -11.22
N GLY A 147 -5.21 -5.89 -11.24
CA GLY A 147 -5.05 -5.02 -10.09
C GLY A 147 -6.36 -4.47 -9.52
N THR A 148 -6.37 -3.18 -9.27
CA THR A 148 -7.42 -2.41 -8.58
C THR A 148 -8.83 -2.71 -9.10
N LYS A 149 -9.03 -2.73 -10.43
CA LYS A 149 -10.33 -2.98 -11.04
C LYS A 149 -10.93 -4.32 -10.58
N LYS A 150 -10.12 -5.40 -10.60
CA LYS A 150 -10.58 -6.73 -10.16
C LYS A 150 -10.94 -6.76 -8.67
N VAL A 151 -10.19 -6.04 -7.84
CA VAL A 151 -10.51 -5.92 -6.40
C VAL A 151 -11.81 -5.15 -6.21
N VAL A 152 -12.02 -4.04 -6.92
CA VAL A 152 -13.27 -3.26 -6.85
C VAL A 152 -14.46 -4.11 -7.27
N ASP A 153 -14.35 -4.86 -8.37
CA ASP A 153 -15.42 -5.77 -8.83
C ASP A 153 -15.72 -6.87 -7.78
N TYR A 154 -14.67 -7.41 -7.14
CA TYR A 154 -14.81 -8.35 -6.03
C TYR A 154 -15.57 -7.73 -4.84
N LEU A 155 -15.25 -6.49 -4.45
CA LEU A 155 -15.90 -5.78 -3.35
C LEU A 155 -17.36 -5.43 -3.67
N LYS A 156 -17.65 -5.01 -4.92
CA LYS A 156 -19.03 -4.77 -5.40
C LYS A 156 -19.90 -6.03 -5.28
N LYS A 157 -19.39 -7.19 -5.74
CA LYS A 157 -20.11 -8.47 -5.62
C LYS A 157 -20.41 -8.84 -4.16
N ARG A 158 -19.61 -8.38 -3.21
CA ARG A 158 -19.82 -8.59 -1.77
C ARG A 158 -20.62 -7.48 -1.10
N LYS A 159 -21.13 -6.53 -1.87
CA LYS A 159 -21.91 -5.37 -1.37
C LYS A 159 -21.12 -4.57 -0.33
N GLU A 160 -19.77 -4.53 -0.46
CA GLU A 160 -18.93 -3.73 0.42
C GLU A 160 -19.17 -2.24 0.14
N LYS A 161 -19.56 -1.50 1.17
CA LYS A 161 -19.78 -0.04 1.06
C LYS A 161 -18.50 0.70 1.46
N ILE A 162 -18.07 1.60 0.58
CA ILE A 162 -16.96 2.52 0.79
C ILE A 162 -17.56 3.91 0.75
N ASN A 163 -17.39 4.68 1.84
CA ASN A 163 -17.95 6.03 1.94
C ASN A 163 -16.95 7.09 1.50
N PHE A 164 -15.66 6.87 1.80
CA PHE A 164 -14.57 7.76 1.46
C PHE A 164 -13.38 6.93 1.01
N CYS A 165 -12.64 7.43 0.03
CA CYS A 165 -11.39 6.81 -0.43
C CYS A 165 -10.29 7.86 -0.52
N LEU A 166 -9.16 7.57 0.14
CA LEU A 166 -7.91 8.29 -0.01
C LEU A 166 -7.01 7.48 -0.94
N VAL A 167 -6.63 8.04 -2.06
CA VAL A 167 -5.61 7.48 -2.96
C VAL A 167 -4.28 8.13 -2.59
N GLY A 168 -3.27 7.30 -2.28
CA GLY A 168 -2.02 7.78 -1.69
C GLY A 168 -0.93 8.13 -2.71
N GLU A 169 -1.29 8.41 -3.95
CA GLU A 169 -0.35 8.71 -5.03
C GLU A 169 0.36 10.06 -4.87
N PRO A 170 1.61 10.19 -5.34
CA PRO A 170 2.32 11.46 -5.35
C PRO A 170 1.79 12.35 -6.48
N THR A 171 1.01 13.39 -6.12
CA THR A 171 0.35 14.28 -7.09
C THR A 171 0.91 15.70 -7.12
N ASN A 172 1.74 16.06 -6.15
CA ASN A 172 2.17 17.45 -5.98
C ASN A 172 3.69 17.55 -6.06
N PRO A 173 4.27 18.04 -7.18
CA PRO A 173 5.71 18.09 -7.38
C PRO A 173 6.42 19.09 -6.45
N ASN A 174 5.83 20.23 -6.16
CA ASN A 174 6.47 21.31 -5.38
C ASN A 174 5.68 21.69 -4.13
N LYS A 175 4.38 21.82 -4.20
CA LYS A 175 3.51 22.41 -3.18
C LYS A 175 2.25 21.59 -2.98
N LEU A 176 1.90 21.29 -1.73
CA LEU A 176 0.65 20.60 -1.41
C LEU A 176 -0.56 21.36 -1.98
N GLY A 177 -1.43 20.63 -2.70
CA GLY A 177 -2.60 21.21 -3.37
C GLY A 177 -2.31 21.89 -4.73
N GLU A 178 -1.12 21.72 -5.27
CA GLU A 178 -0.73 22.26 -6.59
C GLU A 178 -1.38 21.52 -7.76
N MET A 179 -1.66 20.23 -7.57
CA MET A 179 -2.34 19.37 -8.52
C MET A 179 -3.49 18.62 -7.85
N ILE A 180 -4.57 18.42 -8.60
CA ILE A 180 -5.77 17.68 -8.18
C ILE A 180 -5.98 16.52 -9.15
#